data_ad8f8ef1af7097b0a69b3c6ffa6122dd
#
_entry.id   ad8f8ef1af7097b0a69b3c6ffa6122dd
#
_cell.length_a   1.000
_cell.length_b   1.000
_cell.length_c   1.000
_cell.angle_alpha   90.00
_cell.angle_beta   90.00
_cell.angle_gamma   90.00
#
_symmetry.space_group_name_H-M   'P 1'
#
loop_
_entity.id
_entity.type
_entity.pdbx_description
1 polymer ?
#
loop_
_entity_poly.entity_id
_entity_poly.type
_entity_poly.pdbx_seq_one_letter_code
_entity_poly.pdbx_strand_id
1 'polypeptide(L)'
;GPGPLFDVLGTYQEKDVIEVSGAPSYKTFGKMNMTTVSVSGGPYTELSGAEAFYGWLAFDGNRSLVVPTDALYPHVSHEQATAATGAQMADSQTQAKVAAMRQLKMPVTEKVQVLTTVEGSPAASVLKGDDRIVKVGDKQIETLTDVPKAVNASNGSPIDVTVERDGKQQTFKLTPVRSSDNSRWILGAGLKQSYDLPAHVQYNLDGVGGPSAGLMLALGTVDKLSE
;
A
#
# COMPACT_ATOMS: atom_id res chain seq x y z
N GLY A 1 -24.48 -1.90 2.07
CA GLY A 1 -25.36 -1.33 1.08
C GLY A 1 -24.59 -0.63 -0.05
N PRO A 2 -25.26 -0.09 -1.10
CA PRO A 2 -24.58 0.71 -2.12
C PRO A 2 -23.99 1.97 -1.49
N GLY A 3 -22.75 2.27 -1.83
CA GLY A 3 -22.05 3.48 -1.43
C GLY A 3 -22.17 4.61 -2.46
N PRO A 4 -21.56 5.76 -2.20
CA PRO A 4 -21.54 6.87 -3.15
C PRO A 4 -20.77 6.51 -4.43
N LEU A 5 -21.10 7.21 -5.50
CA LEU A 5 -20.35 7.18 -6.74
C LEU A 5 -19.32 8.32 -6.74
N PHE A 6 -18.10 8.02 -7.13
CA PHE A 6 -17.03 9.01 -7.29
C PHE A 6 -16.64 9.11 -8.75
N ASP A 7 -16.73 10.31 -9.32
CA ASP A 7 -16.14 10.61 -10.62
C ASP A 7 -14.64 10.89 -10.42
N VAL A 8 -13.79 9.95 -10.82
CA VAL A 8 -12.34 10.09 -10.60
C VAL A 8 -11.69 11.18 -11.46
N LEU A 9 -12.37 11.65 -12.52
CA LEU A 9 -11.94 12.80 -13.33
C LEU A 9 -12.51 14.13 -12.84
N GLY A 10 -13.43 14.09 -11.88
CA GLY A 10 -14.09 15.24 -11.28
C GLY A 10 -13.46 15.73 -9.99
N THR A 11 -14.30 16.36 -9.19
CA THR A 11 -13.91 16.91 -7.87
C THR A 11 -14.64 16.18 -6.73
N TYR A 12 -13.99 16.06 -5.60
CA TYR A 12 -14.55 15.60 -4.37
C TYR A 12 -14.13 16.55 -3.22
N GLN A 13 -15.09 17.01 -2.41
CA GLN A 13 -14.88 17.99 -1.35
C GLN A 13 -14.07 19.23 -1.83
N GLU A 14 -14.48 19.78 -2.98
CA GLU A 14 -13.88 20.98 -3.61
C GLU A 14 -12.43 20.80 -4.13
N LYS A 15 -11.90 19.57 -4.15
CA LYS A 15 -10.58 19.24 -4.71
C LYS A 15 -10.71 18.28 -5.88
N ASP A 16 -9.83 18.39 -6.86
CA ASP A 16 -9.71 17.38 -7.90
C ASP A 16 -9.41 16.01 -7.26
N VAL A 17 -10.14 14.97 -7.67
CA VAL A 17 -9.89 13.60 -7.18
C VAL A 17 -8.48 13.16 -7.54
N ILE A 18 -7.99 13.53 -8.72
CA ILE A 18 -6.62 13.26 -9.16
C ILE A 18 -5.91 14.59 -9.41
N GLU A 19 -4.95 14.92 -8.57
CA GLU A 19 -4.05 16.06 -8.73
C GLU A 19 -2.69 15.59 -9.22
N VAL A 20 -2.15 16.27 -10.24
CA VAL A 20 -0.84 15.97 -10.83
C VAL A 20 0.05 17.21 -10.70
N SER A 21 1.30 16.99 -10.26
CA SER A 21 2.35 18.01 -10.26
C SER A 21 3.70 17.39 -10.66
N GLY A 22 4.65 18.26 -11.08
CA GLY A 22 5.96 17.82 -11.56
C GLY A 22 5.99 17.25 -12.98
N ALA A 23 4.83 17.17 -13.65
CA ALA A 23 4.70 16.83 -15.07
C ALA A 23 3.54 17.62 -15.70
N PRO A 24 3.49 17.76 -17.03
CA PRO A 24 2.32 18.29 -17.72
C PRO A 24 1.07 17.48 -17.42
N SER A 25 -0.05 18.15 -17.19
CA SER A 25 -1.36 17.52 -17.04
C SER A 25 -2.35 18.14 -18.02
N TYR A 26 -3.26 17.31 -18.50
CA TYR A 26 -4.18 17.65 -19.58
C TYR A 26 -5.61 17.70 -19.08
N LYS A 27 -6.43 18.48 -19.79
CA LYS A 27 -7.85 18.56 -19.47
C LYS A 27 -8.54 17.26 -19.88
N THR A 28 -9.18 16.62 -18.92
CA THR A 28 -9.96 15.41 -19.14
C THR A 28 -11.39 15.71 -19.60
N PHE A 29 -12.01 14.78 -20.31
CA PHE A 29 -13.37 14.92 -20.82
C PHE A 29 -14.21 13.70 -20.43
N GLY A 30 -15.50 13.92 -20.21
CA GLY A 30 -16.42 12.86 -19.80
C GLY A 30 -16.41 12.61 -18.30
N LYS A 31 -16.84 11.42 -17.89
CA LYS A 31 -16.92 10.97 -16.49
C LYS A 31 -16.40 9.55 -16.37
N MET A 32 -15.68 9.28 -15.32
CA MET A 32 -15.18 7.95 -14.98
C MET A 32 -15.62 7.62 -13.54
N ASN A 33 -16.76 6.93 -13.44
CA ASN A 33 -17.39 6.69 -12.15
C ASN A 33 -16.87 5.42 -11.48
N MET A 34 -16.37 5.57 -10.26
CA MET A 34 -16.01 4.48 -9.35
C MET A 34 -17.20 4.21 -8.43
N THR A 35 -17.63 2.95 -8.35
CA THR A 35 -18.67 2.51 -7.41
C THR A 35 -18.05 2.09 -6.08
N THR A 36 -18.73 2.38 -4.99
CA THR A 36 -18.34 1.94 -3.65
C THR A 36 -19.45 1.19 -2.96
N VAL A 37 -19.13 0.52 -1.88
CA VAL A 37 -20.08 -0.11 -0.96
C VAL A 37 -19.97 0.53 0.41
N SER A 38 -21.13 0.82 1.02
CA SER A 38 -21.18 1.26 2.40
C SER A 38 -21.31 0.06 3.34
N VAL A 39 -20.42 0.01 4.32
CA VAL A 39 -20.47 -0.96 5.42
C VAL A 39 -20.82 -0.21 6.69
N SER A 40 -21.92 -0.60 7.35
CA SER A 40 -22.32 -0.09 8.66
C SER A 40 -22.24 -1.22 9.67
N GLY A 41 -21.77 -0.94 10.88
CA GLY A 41 -21.56 -1.94 11.91
C GLY A 41 -20.17 -2.60 11.85
N GLY A 42 -20.02 -3.73 12.53
CA GLY A 42 -18.76 -4.46 12.63
C GLY A 42 -17.68 -3.64 13.35
N PRO A 43 -16.42 -3.75 12.90
CA PRO A 43 -15.34 -2.99 13.54
C PRO A 43 -15.32 -1.51 13.13
N TYR A 44 -16.21 -1.02 12.27
CA TYR A 44 -16.16 0.36 11.76
C TYR A 44 -17.10 1.32 12.50
N THR A 45 -18.32 0.87 12.82
CA THR A 45 -19.32 1.68 13.52
C THR A 45 -20.17 0.78 14.42
N GLU A 46 -20.67 1.32 15.51
CA GLU A 46 -21.68 0.61 16.30
C GLU A 46 -23.01 0.64 15.55
N LEU A 47 -23.59 -0.53 15.38
CA LEU A 47 -24.94 -0.71 14.82
C LEU A 47 -25.90 -0.98 15.97
N SER A 48 -26.93 -0.14 16.12
CA SER A 48 -27.96 -0.41 17.11
C SER A 48 -28.79 -1.65 16.73
N GLY A 49 -29.33 -2.35 17.73
CA GLY A 49 -30.19 -3.51 17.48
C GLY A 49 -31.40 -3.15 16.62
N ALA A 50 -31.93 -1.94 16.72
CA ALA A 50 -33.03 -1.45 15.91
C ALA A 50 -32.64 -1.27 14.43
N GLU A 51 -31.45 -0.74 14.17
CA GLU A 51 -30.93 -0.62 12.79
C GLU A 51 -30.63 -1.96 12.16
N ALA A 52 -30.07 -2.91 12.94
CA ALA A 52 -29.85 -4.28 12.47
C ALA A 52 -31.16 -4.98 12.15
N PHE A 53 -32.17 -4.83 13.01
CA PHE A 53 -33.49 -5.40 12.79
C PHE A 53 -34.22 -4.79 11.58
N TYR A 54 -34.15 -3.46 11.43
CA TYR A 54 -34.71 -2.79 10.25
C TYR A 54 -34.00 -3.21 8.97
N GLY A 55 -32.67 -3.28 8.98
CA GLY A 55 -31.88 -3.77 7.83
C GLY A 55 -32.21 -5.22 7.46
N TRP A 56 -32.50 -6.06 8.46
CA TRP A 56 -32.94 -7.44 8.22
C TRP A 56 -34.37 -7.51 7.68
N LEU A 57 -35.30 -6.70 8.22
CA LEU A 57 -36.69 -6.65 7.76
C LEU A 57 -36.82 -6.01 6.37
N ALA A 58 -35.99 -5.02 6.05
CA ALA A 58 -35.95 -4.35 4.75
C ALA A 58 -35.09 -5.09 3.70
N PHE A 59 -34.67 -6.33 4.00
CA PHE A 59 -33.88 -7.15 3.08
C PHE A 59 -34.68 -7.49 1.84
N ASP A 60 -34.35 -6.86 0.72
CA ASP A 60 -34.94 -7.12 -0.60
C ASP A 60 -34.01 -7.94 -1.52
N GLY A 61 -32.95 -8.51 -0.98
CA GLY A 61 -31.97 -9.33 -1.70
C GLY A 61 -30.95 -8.54 -2.52
N ASN A 62 -31.19 -7.26 -2.80
CA ASN A 62 -30.35 -6.47 -3.71
C ASN A 62 -29.71 -5.24 -3.07
N ARG A 63 -30.16 -4.79 -1.91
CA ARG A 63 -29.69 -3.50 -1.35
C ARG A 63 -28.88 -3.59 -0.08
N SER A 64 -29.17 -4.55 0.80
CA SER A 64 -28.45 -4.72 2.06
C SER A 64 -28.38 -6.17 2.47
N LEU A 65 -27.26 -6.55 3.06
CA LEU A 65 -27.03 -7.86 3.66
C LEU A 65 -26.60 -7.65 5.10
N VAL A 66 -27.29 -8.30 6.03
CA VAL A 66 -26.92 -8.35 7.45
C VAL A 66 -26.12 -9.62 7.70
N VAL A 67 -24.88 -9.46 8.13
CA VAL A 67 -23.95 -10.56 8.38
C VAL A 67 -23.45 -10.44 9.81
N PRO A 68 -23.32 -11.55 10.58
CA PRO A 68 -22.68 -11.51 11.88
C PRO A 68 -21.25 -10.96 11.80
N THR A 69 -20.90 -10.04 12.69
CA THR A 69 -19.58 -9.41 12.72
C THR A 69 -18.44 -10.42 12.81
N ASP A 70 -18.58 -11.43 13.68
CA ASP A 70 -17.58 -12.47 13.89
C ASP A 70 -17.33 -13.37 12.67
N ALA A 71 -18.30 -13.42 11.74
CA ALA A 71 -18.13 -14.15 10.48
C ALA A 71 -17.25 -13.41 9.47
N LEU A 72 -17.24 -12.08 9.53
CA LEU A 72 -16.44 -11.23 8.62
C LEU A 72 -15.12 -10.78 9.26
N TYR A 73 -15.13 -10.54 10.57
CA TYR A 73 -14.01 -9.93 11.30
C TYR A 73 -13.73 -10.68 12.62
N PRO A 74 -13.32 -11.95 12.58
CA PRO A 74 -13.06 -12.72 13.80
C PRO A 74 -11.88 -12.08 14.56
N HIS A 75 -12.12 -11.63 15.79
CA HIS A 75 -11.11 -11.06 16.70
C HIS A 75 -10.37 -9.81 16.20
N VAL A 76 -10.99 -9.04 15.31
CA VAL A 76 -10.38 -7.80 14.76
C VAL A 76 -10.96 -6.57 15.47
N SER A 77 -10.10 -5.72 16.03
CA SER A 77 -10.52 -4.44 16.62
C SER A 77 -10.84 -3.40 15.54
N HIS A 78 -11.60 -2.35 15.93
CA HIS A 78 -11.88 -1.20 15.05
C HIS A 78 -10.60 -0.56 14.49
N GLU A 79 -9.59 -0.33 15.33
CA GLU A 79 -8.32 0.25 14.91
C GLU A 79 -7.58 -0.64 13.90
N GLN A 80 -7.56 -1.95 14.16
CA GLN A 80 -6.91 -2.92 13.26
C GLN A 80 -7.59 -2.98 11.90
N ALA A 81 -8.93 -3.00 11.88
CA ALA A 81 -9.70 -3.02 10.63
C ALA A 81 -9.50 -1.73 9.83
N THR A 82 -9.56 -0.58 10.49
CA THR A 82 -9.36 0.73 9.84
C THR A 82 -7.95 0.88 9.32
N ALA A 83 -6.94 0.50 10.11
CA ALA A 83 -5.54 0.54 9.69
C ALA A 83 -5.28 -0.40 8.50
N ALA A 84 -5.83 -1.62 8.52
CA ALA A 84 -5.69 -2.57 7.42
C ALA A 84 -6.35 -2.05 6.13
N THR A 85 -7.56 -1.50 6.23
CA THR A 85 -8.29 -0.95 5.08
C THR A 85 -7.59 0.30 4.52
N GLY A 86 -7.04 1.15 5.38
CA GLY A 86 -6.23 2.31 4.99
C GLY A 86 -4.93 1.89 4.30
N ALA A 87 -4.23 0.89 4.82
CA ALA A 87 -3.02 0.36 4.21
C ALA A 87 -3.29 -0.25 2.82
N GLN A 88 -4.39 -0.99 2.66
CA GLN A 88 -4.82 -1.53 1.37
C GLN A 88 -5.11 -0.43 0.35
N MET A 89 -5.76 0.66 0.76
CA MET A 89 -6.02 1.81 -0.11
C MET A 89 -4.71 2.51 -0.50
N ALA A 90 -3.79 2.73 0.44
CA ALA A 90 -2.49 3.35 0.16
C ALA A 90 -1.65 2.53 -0.83
N ASP A 91 -1.66 1.20 -0.68
CA ASP A 91 -1.01 0.30 -1.63
C ASP A 91 -1.68 0.36 -3.01
N SER A 92 -3.01 0.28 -3.06
CA SER A 92 -3.79 0.39 -4.29
C SER A 92 -3.53 1.71 -5.04
N GLN A 93 -3.46 2.83 -4.32
CA GLN A 93 -3.10 4.13 -4.88
C GLN A 93 -1.67 4.15 -5.42
N THR A 94 -0.73 3.55 -4.71
CA THR A 94 0.67 3.45 -5.16
C THR A 94 0.77 2.64 -6.44
N GLN A 95 0.12 1.48 -6.48
CA GLN A 95 0.09 0.62 -7.67
C GLN A 95 -0.61 1.31 -8.86
N ALA A 96 -1.65 2.10 -8.60
CA ALA A 96 -2.33 2.88 -9.63
C ALA A 96 -1.39 3.90 -10.30
N LYS A 97 -0.60 4.64 -9.52
CA LYS A 97 0.41 5.59 -10.02
C LYS A 97 1.47 4.87 -10.87
N VAL A 98 2.00 3.77 -10.35
CA VAL A 98 3.01 2.95 -11.04
C VAL A 98 2.46 2.41 -12.36
N ALA A 99 1.26 1.83 -12.35
CA ALA A 99 0.62 1.28 -13.54
C ALA A 99 0.38 2.35 -14.60
N ALA A 100 -0.15 3.51 -14.21
CA ALA A 100 -0.39 4.62 -15.12
C ALA A 100 0.90 5.12 -15.78
N MET A 101 1.95 5.36 -14.99
CA MET A 101 3.22 5.85 -15.52
C MET A 101 3.93 4.82 -16.41
N ARG A 102 3.88 3.54 -16.06
CA ARG A 102 4.39 2.46 -16.91
C ARG A 102 3.63 2.36 -18.24
N GLN A 103 2.29 2.49 -18.21
CA GLN A 103 1.46 2.51 -19.41
C GLN A 103 1.87 3.65 -20.36
N LEU A 104 2.21 4.81 -19.80
CA LEU A 104 2.70 5.99 -20.53
C LEU A 104 4.19 5.92 -20.86
N LYS A 105 4.87 4.80 -20.57
CA LYS A 105 6.32 4.61 -20.77
C LYS A 105 7.18 5.64 -20.05
N MET A 106 6.67 6.21 -18.98
CA MET A 106 7.43 7.09 -18.11
C MET A 106 8.41 6.28 -17.25
N PRO A 107 9.60 6.81 -16.91
CA PRO A 107 10.59 6.06 -16.13
C PRO A 107 10.09 5.87 -14.68
N VAL A 108 9.94 4.61 -14.27
CA VAL A 108 9.60 4.21 -12.91
C VAL A 108 10.75 3.37 -12.36
N THR A 109 11.37 3.84 -11.29
CA THR A 109 12.46 3.11 -10.63
C THR A 109 11.94 2.44 -9.36
N GLU A 110 12.13 1.13 -9.26
CA GLU A 110 11.79 0.36 -8.06
C GLU A 110 12.92 0.46 -7.03
N LYS A 111 12.53 0.47 -5.76
CA LYS A 111 13.44 0.52 -4.61
C LYS A 111 12.95 -0.41 -3.52
N VAL A 112 13.88 -1.02 -2.81
CA VAL A 112 13.60 -1.79 -1.61
C VAL A 112 13.99 -0.95 -0.39
N GLN A 113 13.05 -0.73 0.51
CA GLN A 113 13.27 0.05 1.72
C GLN A 113 12.98 -0.79 2.97
N VAL A 114 13.65 -0.43 4.05
CA VAL A 114 13.34 -0.95 5.39
C VAL A 114 12.02 -0.33 5.84
N LEU A 115 11.04 -1.17 6.17
CA LEU A 115 9.79 -0.76 6.80
C LEU A 115 9.96 -0.66 8.30
N THR A 116 10.53 -1.69 8.92
CA THR A 116 10.75 -1.81 10.36
C THR A 116 11.86 -2.80 10.64
N THR A 117 12.35 -2.82 11.87
CA THR A 117 13.29 -3.82 12.36
C THR A 117 12.71 -4.54 13.58
N VAL A 118 13.04 -5.82 13.72
CA VAL A 118 12.63 -6.63 14.87
C VAL A 118 13.61 -6.37 16.01
N GLU A 119 13.11 -6.03 17.18
CA GLU A 119 13.93 -5.79 18.37
C GLU A 119 14.85 -6.98 18.69
N GLY A 120 16.10 -6.72 19.04
CA GLY A 120 17.10 -7.75 19.29
C GLY A 120 17.66 -8.44 18.04
N SER A 121 17.21 -8.09 16.85
CA SER A 121 17.73 -8.63 15.60
C SER A 121 19.03 -7.94 15.15
N PRO A 122 19.82 -8.56 14.25
CA PRO A 122 21.03 -7.93 13.70
C PRO A 122 20.76 -6.57 13.03
N ALA A 123 19.61 -6.41 12.39
CA ALA A 123 19.23 -5.16 11.73
C ALA A 123 18.87 -4.03 12.70
N ALA A 124 18.33 -4.35 13.88
CA ALA A 124 17.75 -3.38 14.81
C ALA A 124 18.73 -2.32 15.32
N SER A 125 20.00 -2.65 15.40
CA SER A 125 21.04 -1.75 15.91
C SER A 125 21.52 -0.71 14.89
N VAL A 126 21.31 -0.94 13.58
CA VAL A 126 21.94 -0.14 12.52
C VAL A 126 21.02 0.30 11.40
N LEU A 127 20.00 -0.52 11.03
CA LEU A 127 19.04 -0.17 10.01
C LEU A 127 17.88 0.64 10.61
N LYS A 128 17.35 1.57 9.84
CA LYS A 128 16.24 2.44 10.22
C LYS A 128 15.12 2.34 9.18
N GLY A 129 13.90 2.71 9.59
CA GLY A 129 12.81 2.88 8.64
C GLY A 129 13.20 3.82 7.51
N ASP A 130 12.72 3.53 6.31
CA ASP A 130 12.99 4.23 5.06
C ASP A 130 14.43 4.16 4.51
N ASP A 131 15.38 3.44 5.18
CA ASP A 131 16.66 3.12 4.56
C ASP A 131 16.43 2.36 3.24
N ARG A 132 16.93 2.88 2.13
CA ARG A 132 16.93 2.18 0.86
C ARG A 132 18.06 1.16 0.84
N ILE A 133 17.73 -0.12 0.71
CA ILE A 133 18.74 -1.17 0.57
C ILE A 133 19.26 -1.16 -0.88
N VAL A 134 20.54 -0.86 -1.05
CA VAL A 134 21.18 -0.77 -2.36
C VAL A 134 21.90 -2.07 -2.69
N LYS A 135 22.59 -2.67 -1.71
CA LYS A 135 23.44 -3.84 -1.92
C LYS A 135 23.46 -4.73 -0.68
N VAL A 136 23.48 -6.05 -0.89
CA VAL A 136 23.67 -7.04 0.18
C VAL A 136 24.76 -8.03 -0.29
N GLY A 137 25.91 -8.05 0.39
CA GLY A 137 27.10 -8.70 -0.12
C GLY A 137 27.50 -8.13 -1.47
N ASP A 138 27.65 -8.98 -2.47
CA ASP A 138 27.94 -8.57 -3.86
C ASP A 138 26.70 -8.34 -4.71
N LYS A 139 25.51 -8.65 -4.20
CA LYS A 139 24.24 -8.54 -4.93
C LYS A 139 23.66 -7.13 -4.85
N GLN A 140 23.47 -6.49 -6.00
CA GLN A 140 22.63 -5.30 -6.14
C GLN A 140 21.17 -5.67 -5.88
N ILE A 141 20.44 -4.82 -5.17
CA ILE A 141 19.06 -5.05 -4.75
C ILE A 141 18.12 -4.23 -5.62
N GLU A 142 17.30 -4.93 -6.39
CA GLU A 142 16.28 -4.36 -7.27
C GLU A 142 14.87 -4.72 -6.81
N THR A 143 14.70 -5.92 -6.24
CA THR A 143 13.40 -6.45 -5.82
C THR A 143 13.43 -6.90 -4.36
N LEU A 144 12.23 -6.97 -3.76
CA LEU A 144 12.07 -7.49 -2.39
C LEU A 144 12.68 -8.89 -2.19
N THR A 145 12.66 -9.73 -3.22
CA THR A 145 13.17 -11.11 -3.14
C THR A 145 14.69 -11.20 -3.20
N ASP A 146 15.38 -10.16 -3.64
CA ASP A 146 16.84 -10.16 -3.73
C ASP A 146 17.50 -10.18 -2.34
N VAL A 147 16.93 -9.44 -1.38
CA VAL A 147 17.49 -9.37 -0.01
C VAL A 147 17.49 -10.73 0.68
N PRO A 148 16.36 -11.45 0.82
CA PRO A 148 16.38 -12.77 1.46
C PRO A 148 17.23 -13.79 0.69
N LYS A 149 17.31 -13.71 -0.64
CA LYS A 149 18.21 -14.58 -1.42
C LYS A 149 19.67 -14.34 -1.08
N ALA A 150 20.11 -13.07 -1.05
CA ALA A 150 21.49 -12.71 -0.73
C ALA A 150 21.84 -13.07 0.73
N VAL A 151 20.94 -12.82 1.67
CA VAL A 151 21.15 -13.18 3.09
C VAL A 151 21.24 -14.68 3.28
N ASN A 152 20.40 -15.48 2.62
CA ASN A 152 20.47 -16.94 2.70
C ASN A 152 21.76 -17.49 2.06
N ALA A 153 22.24 -16.89 0.97
CA ALA A 153 23.47 -17.29 0.31
C ALA A 153 24.71 -17.11 1.18
N SER A 154 24.68 -16.24 2.21
CA SER A 154 25.78 -16.06 3.16
C SER A 154 25.97 -17.25 4.12
N ASN A 155 24.98 -18.14 4.22
CA ASN A 155 24.99 -19.29 5.15
C ASN A 155 25.30 -18.90 6.62
N GLY A 156 24.85 -17.71 7.04
CA GLY A 156 25.08 -17.19 8.37
C GLY A 156 26.42 -16.48 8.58
N SER A 157 27.25 -16.40 7.53
CA SER A 157 28.48 -15.61 7.60
C SER A 157 28.15 -14.11 7.60
N PRO A 158 28.99 -13.29 8.25
CA PRO A 158 28.85 -11.84 8.22
C PRO A 158 28.77 -11.31 6.79
N ILE A 159 27.79 -10.45 6.51
CA ILE A 159 27.52 -9.89 5.19
C ILE A 159 27.41 -8.38 5.26
N ASP A 160 27.95 -7.68 4.29
CA ASP A 160 27.85 -6.24 4.17
C ASP A 160 26.49 -5.84 3.59
N VAL A 161 25.80 -4.94 4.27
CA VAL A 161 24.52 -4.35 3.82
C VAL A 161 24.75 -2.87 3.56
N THR A 162 24.67 -2.45 2.32
CA THR A 162 24.78 -1.05 1.92
C THR A 162 23.39 -0.46 1.77
N VAL A 163 23.15 0.62 2.48
CA VAL A 163 21.90 1.40 2.39
C VAL A 163 22.20 2.83 1.96
N GLU A 164 21.21 3.46 1.36
CA GLU A 164 21.16 4.91 1.15
C GLU A 164 20.20 5.51 2.19
N ARG A 165 20.73 6.40 3.02
CA ARG A 165 20.04 7.15 4.06
C ARG A 165 20.36 8.64 3.88
N ASP A 166 19.34 9.48 3.75
CA ASP A 166 19.47 10.92 3.53
C ASP A 166 20.43 11.27 2.36
N GLY A 167 20.32 10.51 1.25
CA GLY A 167 21.15 10.68 0.07
C GLY A 167 22.60 10.23 0.21
N LYS A 168 22.99 9.60 1.33
CA LYS A 168 24.34 9.09 1.58
C LYS A 168 24.34 7.58 1.71
N GLN A 169 25.29 6.93 1.05
CA GLN A 169 25.49 5.49 1.22
C GLN A 169 26.24 5.19 2.51
N GLN A 170 25.75 4.19 3.24
CA GLN A 170 26.35 3.66 4.45
C GLN A 170 26.39 2.14 4.35
N THR A 171 27.46 1.51 4.78
CA THR A 171 27.60 0.06 4.76
C THR A 171 27.76 -0.46 6.18
N PHE A 172 26.95 -1.45 6.52
CA PHE A 172 26.95 -2.11 7.83
C PHE A 172 27.25 -3.59 7.65
N LYS A 173 28.17 -4.11 8.47
CA LYS A 173 28.44 -5.53 8.52
C LYS A 173 27.49 -6.20 9.52
N LEU A 174 26.63 -7.07 9.03
CA LEU A 174 25.62 -7.77 9.81
C LEU A 174 25.85 -9.28 9.76
N THR A 175 25.66 -9.95 10.89
CA THR A 175 25.70 -11.42 10.96
C THR A 175 24.28 -11.96 11.00
N PRO A 176 23.81 -12.66 9.95
CA PRO A 176 22.47 -13.23 9.92
C PRO A 176 22.26 -14.24 11.04
N VAL A 177 21.04 -14.35 11.52
CA VAL A 177 20.60 -15.34 12.50
C VAL A 177 19.56 -16.28 11.88
N ARG A 178 19.34 -17.44 12.49
CA ARG A 178 18.26 -18.33 12.05
C ARG A 178 16.90 -17.77 12.39
N SER A 179 15.95 -17.93 11.47
CA SER A 179 14.54 -17.67 11.74
C SER A 179 14.02 -18.60 12.85
N SER A 180 12.92 -18.24 13.50
CA SER A 180 12.31 -19.00 14.60
C SER A 180 12.00 -20.47 14.25
N ASP A 181 11.65 -20.73 12.99
CA ASP A 181 11.42 -22.06 12.43
C ASP A 181 12.70 -22.74 11.92
N ASN A 182 13.83 -22.11 12.10
CA ASN A 182 15.17 -22.58 11.68
C ASN A 182 15.31 -22.84 10.16
N SER A 183 14.36 -22.37 9.34
CA SER A 183 14.30 -22.66 7.90
C SER A 183 15.24 -21.79 7.06
N ARG A 184 15.53 -20.56 7.50
CA ARG A 184 16.27 -19.57 6.71
C ARG A 184 17.13 -18.65 7.57
N TRP A 185 18.09 -17.98 6.93
CA TRP A 185 18.88 -16.91 7.54
C TRP A 185 18.16 -15.57 7.37
N ILE A 186 18.11 -14.77 8.43
CA ILE A 186 17.43 -13.49 8.46
C ILE A 186 18.30 -12.41 9.12
N LEU A 187 18.03 -11.15 8.78
CA LEU A 187 18.59 -9.98 9.45
C LEU A 187 17.61 -9.34 10.42
N GLY A 188 16.32 -9.71 10.34
CA GLY A 188 15.25 -9.16 11.17
C GLY A 188 14.80 -7.76 10.74
N ALA A 189 14.84 -7.47 9.44
CA ALA A 189 14.24 -6.29 8.85
C ALA A 189 12.97 -6.66 8.07
N GLY A 190 11.87 -5.95 8.35
CA GLY A 190 10.71 -5.90 7.49
C GLY A 190 10.99 -4.96 6.32
N LEU A 191 10.63 -5.37 5.12
CA LEU A 191 10.92 -4.65 3.89
C LEU A 191 9.64 -4.22 3.19
N LYS A 192 9.68 -3.07 2.51
CA LYS A 192 8.64 -2.59 1.61
C LYS A 192 9.22 -2.25 0.25
N GLN A 193 8.40 -2.39 -0.79
CA GLN A 193 8.71 -1.85 -2.09
C GLN A 193 8.27 -0.40 -2.18
N SER A 194 9.10 0.46 -2.73
CA SER A 194 8.79 1.85 -3.04
C SER A 194 9.22 2.19 -4.45
N TYR A 195 8.81 3.35 -4.94
CA TYR A 195 9.00 3.73 -6.32
C TYR A 195 9.44 5.19 -6.40
N ASP A 196 10.44 5.49 -7.23
CA ASP A 196 10.65 6.85 -7.72
C ASP A 196 9.79 7.04 -8.95
N LEU A 197 8.93 8.03 -8.87
CA LEU A 197 7.99 8.36 -9.91
C LEU A 197 8.36 9.71 -10.54
N PRO A 198 8.28 9.84 -11.88
CA PRO A 198 8.66 11.07 -12.58
C PRO A 198 7.65 12.23 -12.42
N ALA A 199 6.47 11.92 -11.88
CA ALA A 199 5.44 12.90 -11.56
C ALA A 199 4.88 12.63 -10.17
N HIS A 200 4.47 13.68 -9.47
CA HIS A 200 3.75 13.56 -8.22
C HIS A 200 2.25 13.52 -8.49
N VAL A 201 1.60 12.44 -8.08
CA VAL A 201 0.14 12.26 -8.20
C VAL A 201 -0.44 12.11 -6.81
N GLN A 202 -1.44 12.90 -6.48
CA GLN A 202 -2.19 12.83 -5.25
C GLN A 202 -3.64 12.43 -5.56
N TYR A 203 -4.19 11.52 -4.77
CA TYR A 203 -5.60 11.13 -4.85
C TYR A 203 -6.35 11.66 -3.62
N ASN A 204 -7.36 12.49 -3.85
CA ASN A 204 -8.19 13.10 -2.82
C ASN A 204 -9.50 12.32 -2.68
N LEU A 205 -9.46 11.22 -1.92
CA LEU A 205 -10.57 10.31 -1.66
C LEU A 205 -10.65 10.00 -0.16
N ASP A 206 -10.82 11.05 0.66
CA ASP A 206 -10.91 10.90 2.10
C ASP A 206 -12.13 10.06 2.50
N GLY A 207 -11.92 9.12 3.42
CA GLY A 207 -12.97 8.22 3.90
C GLY A 207 -13.29 7.04 2.98
N VAL A 208 -12.62 6.91 1.84
CA VAL A 208 -12.73 5.74 0.96
C VAL A 208 -11.62 4.76 1.27
N GLY A 209 -11.97 3.53 1.63
CA GLY A 209 -11.01 2.48 1.96
C GLY A 209 -11.11 1.28 1.02
N GLY A 210 -10.16 0.35 1.15
CA GLY A 210 -10.12 -0.89 0.41
C GLY A 210 -9.35 -0.83 -0.92
N PRO A 211 -9.01 -1.98 -1.51
CA PRO A 211 -8.09 -2.05 -2.65
C PRO A 211 -8.74 -1.83 -4.01
N SER A 212 -10.07 -1.69 -4.10
CA SER A 212 -10.83 -1.76 -5.36
C SER A 212 -10.73 -0.51 -6.25
N ALA A 213 -10.24 0.62 -5.71
CA ALA A 213 -10.14 1.89 -6.44
C ALA A 213 -9.00 1.91 -7.49
N GLY A 214 -7.99 1.05 -7.35
CA GLY A 214 -6.73 1.14 -8.08
C GLY A 214 -6.87 1.22 -9.59
N LEU A 215 -7.72 0.40 -10.20
CA LEU A 215 -7.91 0.42 -11.66
C LEU A 215 -8.46 1.77 -12.15
N MET A 216 -9.49 2.29 -11.49
CA MET A 216 -10.13 3.55 -11.90
C MET A 216 -9.18 4.74 -11.70
N LEU A 217 -8.42 4.73 -10.60
CA LEU A 217 -7.38 5.73 -10.34
C LEU A 217 -6.24 5.65 -11.35
N ALA A 218 -5.82 4.45 -11.75
CA ALA A 218 -4.80 4.27 -12.78
C ALA A 218 -5.25 4.82 -14.13
N LEU A 219 -6.48 4.46 -14.57
CA LEU A 219 -7.04 4.95 -15.83
C LEU A 219 -7.21 6.48 -15.82
N GLY A 220 -7.76 7.04 -14.74
CA GLY A 220 -7.89 8.50 -14.60
C GLY A 220 -6.54 9.22 -14.58
N THR A 221 -5.50 8.59 -14.00
CA THR A 221 -4.13 9.15 -14.02
C THR A 221 -3.53 9.11 -15.43
N VAL A 222 -3.78 8.03 -16.19
CA VAL A 222 -3.37 7.96 -17.61
C VAL A 222 -4.04 9.08 -18.39
N ASP A 223 -5.34 9.30 -18.22
CA ASP A 223 -6.09 10.35 -18.92
C ASP A 223 -5.55 11.76 -18.57
N LYS A 224 -5.25 12.03 -17.29
CA LYS A 224 -4.66 13.30 -16.82
C LYS A 224 -3.24 13.55 -17.35
N LEU A 225 -2.47 12.51 -17.65
CA LEU A 225 -1.06 12.59 -18.09
C LEU A 225 -0.87 12.39 -19.59
N SER A 226 -1.93 12.11 -20.36
CA SER A 226 -1.91 11.95 -21.82
C SER A 226 -2.65 13.06 -22.53
N GLU A 227 -2.17 13.45 -23.76
CA GLU A 227 -2.85 14.41 -24.63
C GLU A 227 -4.14 13.85 -25.26
#